data_5af7dc18edcda4256af0ded428db8f38
#
_entry.id   5af7dc18edcda4256af0ded428db8f38
#
_cell.length_a   1.000
_cell.length_b   1.000
_cell.length_c   1.000
_cell.angle_alpha   90.00
_cell.angle_beta   90.00
_cell.angle_gamma   90.00
#
_symmetry.space_group_name_H-M   'P 1'
#
loop_
_entity.id
_entity.type
_entity.pdbx_description
1 polymer ?
#
loop_
_entity_poly.entity_id
_entity_poly.type
_entity_poly.pdbx_seq_one_letter_code
_entity_poly.pdbx_strand_id
1 'polypeptide(L)'
;MPHITLINPNTSRTTTAMMTEIARKYLSKEFSVEGVTATRGVPMILNDTELTAAANGVVEMGLAASKNSDGLIVSAFGDPGLERLKALSGTPAVGICEASMLEASAGARRFGIATVTPDLVASFAAKAQFLGFAHLFTGTRLTSGDPQELASDPARLNAALEIAVRECFQRDGAEAVIIGGGPLGQAADDLQHALSAPVIAPIRSAVALLLSRIAHCQQTVPGPN
;
A
#
# COMPACT_ATOMS: atom_id res chain seq x y z
N MET A 1 -12.29 4.55 21.26
CA MET A 1 -11.04 4.80 20.53
C MET A 1 -11.19 4.08 19.19
N PRO A 2 -11.22 4.80 18.06
CA PRO A 2 -11.40 4.15 16.77
C PRO A 2 -10.31 3.12 16.51
N HIS A 3 -10.71 1.98 15.95
CA HIS A 3 -9.84 0.84 15.71
C HIS A 3 -9.66 0.57 14.23
N ILE A 4 -8.43 0.39 13.79
CA ILE A 4 -8.07 0.10 12.40
C ILE A 4 -7.50 -1.31 12.32
N THR A 5 -7.96 -2.11 11.35
CA THR A 5 -7.34 -3.40 11.03
C THR A 5 -6.54 -3.31 9.73
N LEU A 6 -5.25 -3.66 9.82
CA LEU A 6 -4.35 -3.82 8.69
C LEU A 6 -4.33 -5.30 8.27
N ILE A 7 -4.77 -5.57 7.05
CA ILE A 7 -4.94 -6.92 6.51
C ILE A 7 -3.72 -7.27 5.66
N ASN A 8 -2.89 -8.20 6.14
CA ASN A 8 -1.79 -8.75 5.36
C ASN A 8 -2.24 -10.04 4.64
N PRO A 9 -2.32 -10.04 3.30
CA PRO A 9 -2.78 -11.21 2.54
C PRO A 9 -1.72 -12.30 2.37
N ASN A 10 -0.47 -12.10 2.78
CA ASN A 10 0.54 -13.16 2.84
C ASN A 10 0.62 -13.79 4.24
N THR A 11 1.31 -14.92 4.37
CA THR A 11 1.36 -15.70 5.61
C THR A 11 2.47 -15.30 6.58
N SER A 12 3.24 -14.24 6.27
CA SER A 12 4.35 -13.76 7.10
C SER A 12 3.86 -12.88 8.26
N ARG A 13 3.88 -13.40 9.47
CA ARG A 13 3.58 -12.65 10.70
C ARG A 13 4.58 -11.51 10.96
N THR A 14 5.85 -11.74 10.63
CA THR A 14 6.90 -10.71 10.74
C THR A 14 6.58 -9.52 9.85
N THR A 15 6.16 -9.79 8.61
CA THR A 15 5.73 -8.72 7.68
C THR A 15 4.51 -7.97 8.21
N THR A 16 3.52 -8.70 8.77
CA THR A 16 2.35 -8.06 9.39
C THR A 16 2.76 -7.14 10.53
N ALA A 17 3.60 -7.62 11.45
CA ALA A 17 4.06 -6.83 12.59
C ALA A 17 4.80 -5.57 12.10
N MET A 18 5.72 -5.69 11.16
CA MET A 18 6.45 -4.57 10.57
C MET A 18 5.50 -3.53 9.96
N MET A 19 4.56 -3.95 9.12
CA MET A 19 3.60 -3.04 8.47
C MET A 19 2.67 -2.36 9.48
N THR A 20 2.28 -3.07 10.53
CA THR A 20 1.46 -2.53 11.63
C THR A 20 2.23 -1.45 12.40
N GLU A 21 3.51 -1.67 12.69
CA GLU A 21 4.37 -0.65 13.33
C GLU A 21 4.54 0.58 12.44
N ILE A 22 4.71 0.40 11.12
CA ILE A 22 4.73 1.53 10.18
C ILE A 22 3.42 2.31 10.25
N ALA A 23 2.27 1.63 10.18
CA ALA A 23 0.96 2.30 10.27
C ALA A 23 0.80 3.07 11.59
N ARG A 24 1.25 2.49 12.71
CA ARG A 24 1.17 3.12 14.05
C ARG A 24 1.92 4.45 14.13
N LYS A 25 3.04 4.60 13.42
CA LYS A 25 3.82 5.85 13.41
C LYS A 25 3.03 7.05 12.84
N TYR A 26 2.04 6.78 11.97
CA TYR A 26 1.24 7.82 11.29
C TYR A 26 -0.15 8.02 11.89
N LEU A 27 -0.47 7.29 12.96
CA LEU A 27 -1.73 7.43 13.69
C LEU A 27 -1.53 8.29 14.96
N SER A 28 -2.51 9.13 15.27
CA SER A 28 -2.55 9.79 16.58
C SER A 28 -2.85 8.77 17.68
N LYS A 29 -2.55 9.13 18.94
CA LYS A 29 -2.83 8.28 20.11
C LYS A 29 -4.32 7.98 20.33
N GLU A 30 -5.19 8.65 19.61
CA GLU A 30 -6.65 8.42 19.63
C GLU A 30 -7.08 7.21 18.81
N PHE A 31 -6.22 6.68 17.97
CA PHE A 31 -6.47 5.49 17.15
C PHE A 31 -5.68 4.29 17.66
N SER A 32 -6.25 3.12 17.50
CA SER A 32 -5.54 1.85 17.63
C SER A 32 -5.43 1.16 16.26
N VAL A 33 -4.36 0.41 16.07
CA VAL A 33 -4.17 -0.42 14.87
C VAL A 33 -3.67 -1.80 15.26
N GLU A 34 -4.30 -2.81 14.68
CA GLU A 34 -3.83 -4.21 14.75
C GLU A 34 -3.63 -4.77 13.35
N GLY A 35 -2.76 -5.76 13.25
CA GLY A 35 -2.49 -6.47 12.01
C GLY A 35 -3.07 -7.89 12.03
N VAL A 36 -3.77 -8.28 10.96
CA VAL A 36 -4.21 -9.65 10.73
C VAL A 36 -3.42 -10.27 9.59
N THR A 37 -3.01 -11.53 9.78
CA THR A 37 -2.16 -12.27 8.84
C THR A 37 -2.95 -13.40 8.20
N ALA A 38 -2.86 -13.58 6.88
CA ALA A 38 -3.48 -14.70 6.20
C ALA A 38 -2.97 -16.04 6.74
N THR A 39 -3.89 -16.98 6.92
CA THR A 39 -3.57 -18.35 7.40
C THR A 39 -3.23 -19.30 6.25
N ARG A 40 -3.53 -18.92 5.02
CA ARG A 40 -3.30 -19.68 3.78
C ARG A 40 -2.68 -18.78 2.73
N GLY A 41 -1.90 -19.35 1.82
CA GLY A 41 -1.22 -18.64 0.74
C GLY A 41 0.31 -18.73 0.85
N VAL A 42 0.98 -17.75 0.29
CA VAL A 42 2.45 -17.67 0.22
C VAL A 42 3.01 -16.72 1.28
N PRO A 43 4.27 -16.88 1.71
CA PRO A 43 4.90 -15.96 2.67
C PRO A 43 5.24 -14.59 2.06
N MET A 44 5.34 -14.50 0.74
CA MET A 44 5.56 -13.26 -0.02
C MET A 44 4.83 -13.38 -1.36
N ILE A 45 4.03 -12.39 -1.71
CA ILE A 45 3.34 -12.32 -3.01
C ILE A 45 4.30 -11.70 -4.03
N LEU A 46 4.67 -12.48 -5.04
CA LEU A 46 5.68 -12.11 -6.03
C LEU A 46 5.13 -11.97 -7.45
N ASN A 47 3.94 -12.50 -7.74
CA ASN A 47 3.34 -12.50 -9.08
C ASN A 47 1.82 -12.32 -9.05
N ASP A 48 1.24 -12.10 -10.24
CA ASP A 48 -0.20 -11.82 -10.41
C ASP A 48 -1.10 -13.02 -10.01
N THR A 49 -0.65 -14.25 -10.22
CA THR A 49 -1.40 -15.45 -9.81
C THR A 49 -1.55 -15.50 -8.29
N GLU A 50 -0.49 -15.25 -7.55
CA GLU A 50 -0.49 -15.20 -6.09
C GLU A 50 -1.31 -14.01 -5.56
N LEU A 51 -1.18 -12.84 -6.23
CA LEU A 51 -1.97 -11.65 -5.88
C LEU A 51 -3.47 -11.91 -6.04
N THR A 52 -3.86 -12.52 -7.16
CA THR A 52 -5.26 -12.87 -7.45
C THR A 52 -5.77 -13.93 -6.46
N ALA A 53 -4.99 -14.96 -6.17
CA ALA A 53 -5.36 -16.01 -5.21
C ALA A 53 -5.59 -15.46 -3.80
N ALA A 54 -4.85 -14.42 -3.39
CA ALA A 54 -4.99 -13.79 -2.09
C ALA A 54 -6.32 -13.02 -1.89
N ALA A 55 -7.01 -12.65 -2.98
CA ALA A 55 -8.19 -11.78 -2.92
C ALA A 55 -9.34 -12.32 -2.05
N ASN A 56 -9.62 -13.62 -2.10
CA ASN A 56 -10.67 -14.23 -1.28
C ASN A 56 -10.33 -14.17 0.22
N GLY A 57 -9.06 -14.45 0.57
CA GLY A 57 -8.60 -14.37 1.95
C GLY A 57 -8.68 -12.95 2.51
N VAL A 58 -8.39 -11.93 1.70
CA VAL A 58 -8.57 -10.52 2.08
C VAL A 58 -10.03 -10.22 2.41
N VAL A 59 -10.96 -10.66 1.56
CA VAL A 59 -12.39 -10.43 1.80
C VAL A 59 -12.85 -11.15 3.08
N GLU A 60 -12.45 -12.41 3.30
CA GLU A 60 -12.80 -13.17 4.50
C GLU A 60 -12.27 -12.47 5.77
N MET A 61 -10.99 -12.13 5.80
CA MET A 61 -10.36 -11.42 6.93
C MET A 61 -10.99 -10.04 7.16
N GLY A 62 -11.23 -9.30 6.09
CA GLY A 62 -11.80 -7.96 6.17
C GLY A 62 -13.24 -7.97 6.68
N LEU A 63 -14.08 -8.91 6.25
CA LEU A 63 -15.45 -9.07 6.77
C LEU A 63 -15.48 -9.55 8.24
N ALA A 64 -14.52 -10.35 8.65
CA ALA A 64 -14.38 -10.70 10.05
C ALA A 64 -13.98 -9.50 10.91
N ALA A 65 -12.99 -8.73 10.44
CA ALA A 65 -12.48 -7.55 11.13
C ALA A 65 -13.48 -6.37 11.16
N SER A 66 -14.28 -6.19 10.11
CA SER A 66 -15.23 -5.07 10.00
C SER A 66 -16.26 -4.98 11.13
N LYS A 67 -16.49 -6.09 11.84
CA LYS A 67 -17.40 -6.13 12.99
C LYS A 67 -16.91 -5.32 14.19
N ASN A 68 -15.59 -5.11 14.28
CA ASN A 68 -14.94 -4.47 15.43
C ASN A 68 -13.95 -3.38 15.00
N SER A 69 -13.93 -3.00 13.71
CA SER A 69 -13.02 -2.00 13.18
C SER A 69 -13.77 -0.84 12.56
N ASP A 70 -13.27 0.36 12.79
CA ASP A 70 -13.77 1.60 12.18
C ASP A 70 -13.16 1.83 10.78
N GLY A 71 -12.10 1.09 10.44
CA GLY A 71 -11.46 1.17 9.13
C GLY A 71 -10.54 -0.02 8.82
N LEU A 72 -10.39 -0.32 7.54
CA LEU A 72 -9.63 -1.46 7.04
C LEU A 72 -8.55 -1.01 6.04
N ILE A 73 -7.34 -1.56 6.15
CA ILE A 73 -6.24 -1.34 5.21
C ILE A 73 -5.84 -2.68 4.59
N VAL A 74 -5.96 -2.83 3.27
CA VAL A 74 -5.40 -3.97 2.53
C VAL A 74 -3.94 -3.68 2.23
N SER A 75 -3.02 -4.43 2.87
CA SER A 75 -1.60 -4.11 2.90
C SER A 75 -0.75 -4.98 1.95
N ALA A 76 -1.24 -5.23 0.74
CA ALA A 76 -0.45 -5.73 -0.39
C ALA A 76 -0.54 -4.76 -1.56
N PHE A 77 0.59 -4.46 -2.20
CA PHE A 77 0.65 -3.52 -3.31
C PHE A 77 0.09 -4.17 -4.57
N GLY A 78 -1.10 -3.68 -4.98
CA GLY A 78 -2.00 -4.29 -5.97
C GLY A 78 -3.42 -4.44 -5.42
N ASP A 79 -3.60 -4.32 -4.10
CA ASP A 79 -4.89 -4.28 -3.39
C ASP A 79 -5.82 -5.46 -3.71
N PRO A 80 -5.37 -6.73 -3.53
CA PRO A 80 -6.20 -7.88 -3.88
C PRO A 80 -7.50 -7.89 -3.06
N GLY A 81 -8.63 -8.07 -3.74
CA GLY A 81 -9.95 -8.18 -3.12
C GLY A 81 -10.54 -6.87 -2.56
N LEU A 82 -9.84 -5.73 -2.68
CA LEU A 82 -10.27 -4.45 -2.09
C LEU A 82 -11.67 -4.01 -2.55
N GLU A 83 -11.94 -4.03 -3.84
CA GLU A 83 -13.24 -3.54 -4.36
C GLU A 83 -14.40 -4.39 -3.86
N ARG A 84 -14.20 -5.71 -3.80
CA ARG A 84 -15.20 -6.61 -3.23
C ARG A 84 -15.35 -6.41 -1.72
N LEU A 85 -14.26 -6.16 -1.00
CA LEU A 85 -14.32 -5.84 0.44
C LEU A 85 -15.09 -4.54 0.69
N LYS A 86 -14.82 -3.47 -0.08
CA LYS A 86 -15.58 -2.21 -0.01
C LYS A 86 -17.09 -2.42 -0.23
N ALA A 87 -17.45 -3.26 -1.20
CA ALA A 87 -18.86 -3.53 -1.53
C ALA A 87 -19.60 -4.31 -0.43
N LEU A 88 -18.89 -5.12 0.37
CA LEU A 88 -19.50 -6.06 1.30
C LEU A 88 -19.38 -5.65 2.77
N SER A 89 -18.36 -4.90 3.17
CA SER A 89 -18.07 -4.67 4.59
C SER A 89 -18.89 -3.57 5.24
N GLY A 90 -19.34 -2.55 4.49
CA GLY A 90 -19.93 -1.33 5.04
C GLY A 90 -18.94 -0.48 5.86
N THR A 91 -17.73 -0.95 6.13
CA THR A 91 -16.66 -0.26 6.85
C THR A 91 -15.73 0.41 5.84
N PRO A 92 -15.28 1.66 6.07
CA PRO A 92 -14.29 2.30 5.22
C PRO A 92 -13.06 1.41 5.01
N ALA A 93 -12.76 1.10 3.74
CA ALA A 93 -11.63 0.26 3.39
C ALA A 93 -10.77 0.93 2.32
N VAL A 94 -9.45 0.82 2.44
CA VAL A 94 -8.46 1.36 1.52
C VAL A 94 -7.42 0.29 1.19
N GLY A 95 -6.80 0.41 0.01
CA GLY A 95 -5.63 -0.37 -0.33
C GLY A 95 -4.38 0.51 -0.37
N ILE A 96 -3.22 -0.08 -0.08
CA ILE A 96 -1.97 0.67 -0.08
C ILE A 96 -1.56 1.12 -1.49
N CYS A 97 -1.93 0.38 -2.54
CA CYS A 97 -1.66 0.74 -3.93
C CYS A 97 -2.58 1.87 -4.38
N GLU A 98 -3.90 1.76 -4.16
CA GLU A 98 -4.88 2.82 -4.43
C GLU A 98 -4.48 4.14 -3.78
N ALA A 99 -4.20 4.10 -2.48
CA ALA A 99 -3.85 5.28 -1.70
C ALA A 99 -2.57 5.96 -2.19
N SER A 100 -1.56 5.15 -2.53
CA SER A 100 -0.29 5.66 -3.06
C SER A 100 -0.47 6.34 -4.42
N MET A 101 -1.24 5.74 -5.32
CA MET A 101 -1.49 6.32 -6.64
C MET A 101 -2.30 7.61 -6.55
N LEU A 102 -3.28 7.69 -5.64
CA LEU A 102 -4.03 8.92 -5.36
C LEU A 102 -3.12 10.03 -4.82
N GLU A 103 -2.23 9.73 -3.87
CA GLU A 103 -1.28 10.71 -3.33
C GLU A 103 -0.26 11.14 -4.40
N ALA A 104 0.29 10.19 -5.15
CA ALA A 104 1.29 10.46 -6.17
C ALA A 104 0.75 11.33 -7.31
N SER A 105 -0.49 11.08 -7.75
CA SER A 105 -1.15 11.81 -8.84
C SER A 105 -1.75 13.16 -8.43
N ALA A 106 -1.71 13.54 -7.15
CA ALA A 106 -2.29 14.79 -6.66
C ALA A 106 -1.71 15.99 -7.43
N GLY A 107 -2.60 16.92 -7.85
CA GLY A 107 -2.21 18.04 -8.71
C GLY A 107 -1.82 17.64 -10.13
N ALA A 108 -2.32 16.52 -10.64
CA ALA A 108 -2.01 15.95 -11.96
C ALA A 108 -0.52 15.63 -12.18
N ARG A 109 0.20 15.28 -11.10
CA ARG A 109 1.62 14.88 -11.19
C ARG A 109 1.77 13.57 -11.94
N ARG A 110 2.77 13.49 -12.78
CA ARG A 110 3.23 12.25 -13.38
C ARG A 110 3.97 11.43 -12.31
N PHE A 111 3.70 10.13 -12.25
CA PHE A 111 4.33 9.29 -11.23
C PHE A 111 4.84 7.98 -11.77
N GLY A 112 5.94 7.51 -11.18
CA GLY A 112 6.50 6.19 -11.40
C GLY A 112 6.39 5.30 -10.17
N ILE A 113 6.71 4.02 -10.34
CA ILE A 113 6.81 3.04 -9.26
C ILE A 113 8.23 2.46 -9.26
N ALA A 114 8.87 2.41 -8.08
CA ALA A 114 10.10 1.67 -7.86
C ALA A 114 9.80 0.45 -6.99
N THR A 115 10.19 -0.76 -7.42
CA THR A 115 9.83 -2.01 -6.73
C THR A 115 10.87 -3.10 -6.93
N VAL A 116 10.77 -4.16 -6.10
CA VAL A 116 11.58 -5.37 -6.16
C VAL A 116 10.90 -6.53 -6.92
N THR A 117 9.61 -6.40 -7.31
CA THR A 117 8.78 -7.51 -7.82
C THR A 117 8.51 -7.39 -9.32
N PRO A 118 9.32 -8.05 -10.20
CA PRO A 118 9.18 -7.91 -11.64
C PRO A 118 7.84 -8.41 -12.19
N ASP A 119 7.33 -9.52 -11.65
CA ASP A 119 6.13 -10.18 -12.18
C ASP A 119 4.81 -9.49 -11.77
N LEU A 120 4.90 -8.36 -11.01
CA LEU A 120 3.76 -7.51 -10.66
C LEU A 120 3.66 -6.21 -11.47
N VAL A 121 4.61 -5.94 -12.36
CA VAL A 121 4.64 -4.69 -13.15
C VAL A 121 3.37 -4.49 -13.97
N ALA A 122 2.88 -5.56 -14.62
CA ALA A 122 1.65 -5.51 -15.40
C ALA A 122 0.41 -5.22 -14.53
N SER A 123 0.35 -5.81 -13.33
CA SER A 123 -0.73 -5.57 -12.35
C SER A 123 -0.75 -4.13 -11.87
N PHE A 124 0.40 -3.49 -11.70
CA PHE A 124 0.48 -2.07 -11.32
C PHE A 124 -0.01 -1.15 -12.43
N ALA A 125 0.35 -1.42 -13.69
CA ALA A 125 -0.14 -0.67 -14.84
C ALA A 125 -1.67 -0.83 -14.99
N ALA A 126 -2.19 -2.04 -14.84
CA ALA A 126 -3.62 -2.31 -14.84
C ALA A 126 -4.35 -1.57 -13.70
N LYS A 127 -3.76 -1.51 -12.50
CA LYS A 127 -4.33 -0.74 -11.38
C LYS A 127 -4.35 0.76 -11.66
N ALA A 128 -3.26 1.32 -12.23
CA ALA A 128 -3.24 2.73 -12.65
C ALA A 128 -4.31 3.04 -13.70
N GLN A 129 -4.53 2.14 -14.64
CA GLN A 129 -5.61 2.26 -15.63
C GLN A 129 -7.00 2.18 -14.97
N PHE A 130 -7.22 1.22 -14.09
CA PHE A 130 -8.48 1.05 -13.36
C PHE A 130 -8.85 2.29 -12.54
N LEU A 131 -7.86 2.94 -11.92
CA LEU A 131 -8.04 4.18 -11.15
C LEU A 131 -8.11 5.45 -12.02
N GLY A 132 -7.99 5.34 -13.35
CA GLY A 132 -8.03 6.48 -14.26
C GLY A 132 -6.70 7.26 -14.40
N PHE A 133 -5.60 6.73 -13.85
CA PHE A 133 -4.29 7.39 -13.82
C PHE A 133 -3.31 6.92 -14.90
N ALA A 134 -3.75 6.13 -15.90
CA ALA A 134 -2.87 5.64 -16.95
C ALA A 134 -2.10 6.75 -17.67
N HIS A 135 -2.70 7.91 -17.84
CA HIS A 135 -2.10 9.07 -18.50
C HIS A 135 -1.04 9.80 -17.66
N LEU A 136 -1.00 9.57 -16.34
CA LEU A 136 -0.01 10.12 -15.41
C LEU A 136 1.06 9.09 -15.04
N PHE A 137 0.80 7.80 -15.26
CA PHE A 137 1.73 6.74 -14.90
C PHE A 137 2.88 6.64 -15.90
N THR A 138 4.11 6.86 -15.45
CA THR A 138 5.32 6.85 -16.29
C THR A 138 5.97 5.48 -16.42
N GLY A 139 5.49 4.49 -15.65
CA GLY A 139 6.02 3.13 -15.67
C GLY A 139 6.61 2.68 -14.33
N THR A 140 7.20 1.48 -14.35
CA THR A 140 7.81 0.86 -13.17
C THR A 140 9.29 0.63 -13.41
N ARG A 141 10.14 1.00 -12.46
CA ARG A 141 11.56 0.66 -12.38
C ARG A 141 11.77 -0.45 -11.34
N LEU A 142 12.55 -1.43 -11.73
CA LEU A 142 12.90 -2.57 -10.89
C LEU A 142 14.27 -2.36 -10.25
N THR A 143 14.41 -2.83 -9.02
CA THR A 143 15.72 -2.97 -8.42
C THR A 143 16.49 -4.10 -9.09
N SER A 144 17.82 -4.02 -9.07
CA SER A 144 18.67 -5.16 -9.39
C SER A 144 18.78 -6.08 -8.17
N GLY A 145 18.71 -7.39 -8.38
CA GLY A 145 18.84 -8.43 -7.35
C GLY A 145 17.57 -9.21 -7.10
N ASP A 146 17.69 -10.32 -6.39
CA ASP A 146 16.57 -11.17 -6.02
C ASP A 146 15.74 -10.52 -4.91
N PRO A 147 14.40 -10.49 -5.01
CA PRO A 147 13.53 -9.87 -4.01
C PRO A 147 13.66 -10.43 -2.60
N GLN A 148 13.90 -11.74 -2.45
CA GLN A 148 14.03 -12.39 -1.14
C GLN A 148 15.39 -12.09 -0.50
N GLU A 149 16.45 -12.05 -1.31
CA GLU A 149 17.78 -11.63 -0.83
C GLU A 149 17.76 -10.16 -0.38
N LEU A 150 17.17 -9.27 -1.18
CA LEU A 150 17.03 -7.84 -0.83
C LEU A 150 16.22 -7.64 0.45
N ALA A 151 15.15 -8.41 0.65
CA ALA A 151 14.33 -8.34 1.86
C ALA A 151 15.10 -8.70 3.15
N SER A 152 16.21 -9.45 3.04
CA SER A 152 17.06 -9.84 4.18
C SER A 152 18.17 -8.83 4.51
N ASP A 153 18.43 -7.84 3.62
CA ASP A 153 19.48 -6.83 3.77
C ASP A 153 18.92 -5.42 3.53
N PRO A 154 18.48 -4.70 4.60
CA PRO A 154 17.88 -3.38 4.48
C PRO A 154 18.80 -2.34 3.81
N ALA A 155 20.11 -2.40 4.04
CA ALA A 155 21.04 -1.42 3.45
C ALA A 155 21.17 -1.63 1.93
N ARG A 156 21.30 -2.87 1.49
CA ARG A 156 21.33 -3.23 0.08
C ARG A 156 20.01 -2.93 -0.61
N LEU A 157 18.89 -3.18 0.07
CA LEU A 157 17.55 -2.85 -0.42
C LEU A 157 17.39 -1.35 -0.65
N ASN A 158 17.76 -0.52 0.36
CA ASN A 158 17.67 0.94 0.25
C ASN A 158 18.52 1.47 -0.90
N ALA A 159 19.76 1.00 -1.05
CA ALA A 159 20.63 1.42 -2.15
C ALA A 159 20.05 1.03 -3.53
N ALA A 160 19.50 -0.18 -3.66
CA ALA A 160 18.89 -0.63 -4.91
C ALA A 160 17.61 0.16 -5.25
N LEU A 161 16.77 0.44 -4.25
CA LEU A 161 15.57 1.28 -4.42
C LEU A 161 15.93 2.71 -4.79
N GLU A 162 16.98 3.30 -4.18
CA GLU A 162 17.42 4.65 -4.51
C GLU A 162 17.77 4.77 -6.01
N ILE A 163 18.49 3.79 -6.56
CA ILE A 163 18.82 3.78 -7.99
C ILE A 163 17.53 3.77 -8.83
N ALA A 164 16.60 2.86 -8.55
CA ALA A 164 15.34 2.77 -9.28
C ALA A 164 14.49 4.06 -9.17
N VAL A 165 14.43 4.67 -7.99
CA VAL A 165 13.76 5.96 -7.76
C VAL A 165 14.38 7.07 -8.59
N ARG A 166 15.71 7.19 -8.59
CA ARG A 166 16.42 8.19 -9.39
C ARG A 166 16.18 7.99 -10.89
N GLU A 167 16.10 6.76 -11.36
CA GLU A 167 15.77 6.47 -12.77
C GLU A 167 14.33 6.89 -13.12
N CYS A 168 13.34 6.67 -12.25
CA CYS A 168 11.98 7.17 -12.45
C CYS A 168 11.97 8.69 -12.64
N PHE A 169 12.71 9.46 -11.82
CA PHE A 169 12.79 10.91 -11.95
C PHE A 169 13.56 11.34 -13.20
N GLN A 170 14.76 10.81 -13.41
CA GLN A 170 15.71 11.34 -14.39
C GLN A 170 15.45 10.86 -15.82
N ARG A 171 14.95 9.63 -15.97
CA ARG A 171 14.75 8.98 -17.28
C ARG A 171 13.31 8.95 -17.74
N ASP A 172 12.37 8.74 -16.78
CA ASP A 172 10.96 8.56 -17.13
C ASP A 172 10.15 9.85 -16.94
N GLY A 173 10.76 10.87 -16.35
CA GLY A 173 10.14 12.17 -16.12
C GLY A 173 8.99 12.09 -15.10
N ALA A 174 9.09 11.19 -14.12
CA ALA A 174 8.19 11.17 -12.98
C ALA A 174 8.40 12.42 -12.10
N GLU A 175 7.34 12.94 -11.52
CA GLU A 175 7.33 14.07 -10.58
C GLU A 175 7.07 13.57 -9.14
N ALA A 176 6.63 12.31 -9.00
CA ALA A 176 6.55 11.57 -7.75
C ALA A 176 6.90 10.11 -8.01
N VAL A 177 7.44 9.40 -7.02
CA VAL A 177 7.75 7.97 -7.15
C VAL A 177 7.17 7.21 -5.95
N ILE A 178 6.41 6.16 -6.24
CA ILE A 178 5.86 5.25 -5.24
C ILE A 178 6.85 4.12 -4.99
N ILE A 179 7.13 3.79 -3.74
CA ILE A 179 7.85 2.57 -3.38
C ILE A 179 6.85 1.42 -3.35
N GLY A 180 6.85 0.57 -4.40
CA GLY A 180 5.86 -0.46 -4.63
C GLY A 180 6.01 -1.69 -3.73
N GLY A 181 5.59 -1.59 -2.46
CA GLY A 181 5.58 -2.71 -1.52
C GLY A 181 5.30 -2.27 -0.09
N GLY A 182 4.38 -2.96 0.60
CA GLY A 182 4.03 -2.63 1.99
C GLY A 182 5.22 -2.67 2.95
N PRO A 183 6.03 -3.75 2.95
CA PRO A 183 7.21 -3.86 3.82
C PRO A 183 8.32 -2.85 3.51
N LEU A 184 8.28 -2.21 2.35
CA LEU A 184 9.29 -1.23 1.90
C LEU A 184 9.05 0.19 2.44
N GLY A 185 8.06 0.38 3.33
CA GLY A 185 7.68 1.70 3.84
C GLY A 185 8.81 2.44 4.56
N GLN A 186 9.68 1.73 5.28
CA GLN A 186 10.83 2.37 5.94
C GLN A 186 11.82 2.91 4.90
N ALA A 187 12.10 2.15 3.83
CA ALA A 187 12.94 2.62 2.73
C ALA A 187 12.37 3.87 2.04
N ALA A 188 11.04 3.94 1.91
CA ALA A 188 10.38 5.12 1.36
C ALA A 188 10.60 6.37 2.24
N ASP A 189 10.49 6.22 3.56
CA ASP A 189 10.73 7.32 4.50
C ASP A 189 12.19 7.80 4.45
N ASP A 190 13.14 6.87 4.43
CA ASP A 190 14.58 7.18 4.35
C ASP A 190 14.90 7.92 3.04
N LEU A 191 14.37 7.46 1.91
CA LEU A 191 14.56 8.07 0.61
C LEU A 191 13.86 9.43 0.48
N GLN A 192 12.70 9.63 1.11
CA GLN A 192 12.03 10.92 1.15
C GLN A 192 12.87 11.98 1.86
N HIS A 193 13.62 11.60 2.91
CA HIS A 193 14.55 12.53 3.57
C HIS A 193 15.78 12.85 2.74
N ALA A 194 16.21 11.91 1.89
CA ALA A 194 17.40 12.06 1.05
C ALA A 194 17.13 12.79 -0.29
N LEU A 195 15.87 12.83 -0.73
CA LEU A 195 15.48 13.37 -2.04
C LEU A 195 14.52 14.55 -1.89
N SER A 196 14.70 15.57 -2.71
CA SER A 196 13.85 16.77 -2.73
C SER A 196 12.49 16.55 -3.43
N ALA A 197 12.36 15.48 -4.21
CA ALA A 197 11.14 15.14 -4.93
C ALA A 197 10.29 14.14 -4.14
N PRO A 198 8.95 14.12 -4.31
CA PRO A 198 8.07 13.26 -3.53
C PRO A 198 8.35 11.76 -3.71
N VAL A 199 8.71 11.07 -2.62
CA VAL A 199 8.77 9.61 -2.53
C VAL A 199 7.61 9.13 -1.66
N ILE A 200 6.73 8.34 -2.23
CA ILE A 200 5.45 7.96 -1.62
C ILE A 200 5.58 6.62 -0.88
N ALA A 201 5.27 6.65 0.41
CA ALA A 201 5.26 5.47 1.29
C ALA A 201 3.84 4.88 1.37
N PRO A 202 3.60 3.65 0.86
CA PRO A 202 2.25 3.12 0.67
C PRO A 202 1.39 3.02 1.93
N ILE A 203 1.96 2.62 3.05
CA ILE A 203 1.20 2.48 4.31
C ILE A 203 0.85 3.85 4.87
N ARG A 204 1.74 4.84 4.80
CA ARG A 204 1.46 6.23 5.18
C ARG A 204 0.30 6.79 4.36
N SER A 205 0.35 6.62 3.04
CA SER A 205 -0.73 7.05 2.13
C SER A 205 -2.06 6.40 2.48
N ALA A 206 -2.05 5.09 2.78
CA ALA A 206 -3.26 4.36 3.15
C ALA A 206 -3.84 4.84 4.49
N VAL A 207 -3.00 5.11 5.50
CA VAL A 207 -3.46 5.69 6.77
C VAL A 207 -4.11 7.05 6.53
N ALA A 208 -3.46 7.94 5.79
CA ALA A 208 -4.00 9.27 5.50
C ALA A 208 -5.34 9.22 4.75
N LEU A 209 -5.44 8.37 3.72
CA LEU A 209 -6.68 8.19 2.96
C LEU A 209 -7.79 7.59 3.82
N LEU A 210 -7.47 6.59 4.66
CA LEU A 210 -8.46 5.95 5.53
C LEU A 210 -9.02 6.94 6.56
N LEU A 211 -8.17 7.72 7.21
CA LEU A 211 -8.60 8.74 8.18
C LEU A 211 -9.54 9.77 7.53
N SER A 212 -9.24 10.20 6.30
CA SER A 212 -10.12 11.07 5.53
C SER A 212 -11.49 10.43 5.25
N ARG A 213 -11.53 9.13 4.89
CA ARG A 213 -12.79 8.40 4.65
C ARG A 213 -13.60 8.21 5.93
N ILE A 214 -12.97 7.89 7.05
CA ILE A 214 -13.63 7.77 8.36
C ILE A 214 -14.27 9.12 8.77
N ALA A 215 -13.54 10.22 8.67
CA ALA A 215 -14.04 11.54 8.99
C ALA A 215 -15.24 11.94 8.13
N HIS A 216 -15.21 11.62 6.83
CA HIS A 216 -16.32 11.88 5.92
C HIS A 216 -17.57 11.07 6.27
N CYS A 217 -17.43 9.79 6.60
CA CYS A 217 -18.55 8.94 7.02
C CYS A 217 -19.22 9.46 8.30
N GLN A 218 -18.44 9.99 9.26
CA GLN A 218 -18.99 10.55 10.49
C GLN A 218 -19.82 11.83 10.26
N GLN A 219 -19.47 12.63 9.25
CA GLN A 219 -20.19 13.86 8.89
C GLN A 219 -21.51 13.59 8.14
N THR A 220 -21.64 12.43 7.49
CA THR A 220 -22.81 12.08 6.68
C THR A 220 -23.90 11.35 7.46
N VAL A 221 -23.65 10.95 8.72
CA VAL A 221 -24.69 10.37 9.59
C VAL A 221 -25.44 11.53 10.27
N PRO A 222 -26.76 11.75 9.97
CA PRO A 222 -27.53 12.76 10.67
C PRO A 222 -27.56 12.45 12.16
N GLY A 223 -27.26 13.43 12.99
CA GLY A 223 -27.40 13.27 14.44
C GLY A 223 -28.84 12.85 14.80
N PRO A 224 -29.04 12.11 15.89
CA PRO A 224 -30.39 11.79 16.36
C PRO A 224 -31.15 13.09 16.67
N ASN A 225 -32.30 13.29 15.99
CA ASN A 225 -33.25 14.32 16.30
C ASN A 225 -33.89 14.10 17.70
#